data_13e0c1b3dc1dcdfd1e5f3fc3355a9cef
#
_entry.id   13e0c1b3dc1dcdfd1e5f3fc3355a9cef
#
_cell.length_a   1.000
_cell.length_b   1.000
_cell.length_c   1.000
_cell.angle_alpha   90.00
_cell.angle_beta   90.00
_cell.angle_gamma   90.00
#
_symmetry.space_group_name_H-M   'P 1'
#
loop_
_entity.id
_entity.type
_entity.pdbx_description
1 polymer ?
#
loop_
_entity_poly.entity_id
_entity_poly.type
_entity_poly.pdbx_seq_one_letter_code
_entity_poly.pdbx_strand_id
1 'polypeptide(L)'
;MRTVGIMLFACSLAGGAATVQARELREGDKYMCSWGAGTAARAQELKLSGVSLYAARQKIQTIKFNKPWMHMMAMGITEQTYGSRSRLKPEAIRQSFYQECLRYRVARK
;
A
#
# COMPACT_ATOMS: atom_id res chain seq x y z
N MET A 1 -27.83 21.59 -34.11
CA MET A 1 -27.54 21.60 -33.76
C MET A 1 -27.04 21.74 -33.05
N ARG A 2 -27.02 21.73 -32.76
CA ARG A 2 -26.63 21.83 -32.29
C ARG A 2 -26.46 21.76 -31.25
N THR A 3 -26.63 21.98 -30.59
CA THR A 3 -26.72 21.90 -29.48
C THR A 3 -25.94 21.10 -28.95
N VAL A 4 -25.51 20.45 -29.50
CA VAL A 4 -24.67 19.74 -29.17
C VAL A 4 -23.69 20.09 -28.23
N GLY A 5 -23.18 21.11 -28.21
CA GLY A 5 -22.14 21.45 -27.33
C GLY A 5 -22.45 21.10 -25.94
N ILE A 6 -23.62 20.96 -25.71
CA ILE A 6 -24.05 20.66 -24.44
C ILE A 6 -23.49 19.45 -23.87
N MET A 7 -23.35 18.52 -24.66
CA MET A 7 -22.88 17.31 -24.21
C MET A 7 -21.60 17.42 -23.52
N LEU A 8 -20.83 18.28 -23.94
CA LEU A 8 -19.54 18.41 -23.43
C LEU A 8 -19.53 18.69 -21.98
N PHE A 9 -20.47 19.40 -21.54
CA PHE A 9 -20.50 19.75 -20.20
C PHE A 9 -20.64 18.60 -19.31
N ALA A 10 -21.46 17.70 -19.63
CA ALA A 10 -21.69 16.56 -18.80
C ALA A 10 -20.40 15.84 -18.54
N CYS A 11 -19.61 15.70 -19.54
CA CYS A 11 -18.37 15.01 -19.37
C CYS A 11 -17.45 15.73 -18.41
N SER A 12 -17.44 17.00 -18.48
CA SER A 12 -16.58 17.75 -17.62
C SER A 12 -16.95 17.54 -16.18
N LEU A 13 -18.22 17.49 -15.92
CA LEU A 13 -18.66 17.31 -14.58
C LEU A 13 -18.20 15.98 -14.04
N ALA A 14 -18.30 14.97 -14.84
CA ALA A 14 -17.91 13.66 -14.40
C ALA A 14 -16.44 13.66 -14.03
N GLY A 15 -15.64 14.33 -14.81
CA GLY A 15 -14.23 14.39 -14.54
C GLY A 15 -13.97 15.07 -13.21
N GLY A 16 -14.71 16.09 -12.91
CA GLY A 16 -14.54 16.78 -11.67
C GLY A 16 -14.81 15.89 -10.48
N ALA A 17 -15.83 15.08 -10.59
CA ALA A 17 -16.17 14.19 -9.49
C ALA A 17 -15.06 13.20 -9.22
N ALA A 18 -14.48 12.65 -10.26
CA ALA A 18 -13.40 11.71 -10.10
C ALA A 18 -12.21 12.36 -9.41
N THR A 19 -11.93 13.60 -9.76
CA THR A 19 -10.83 14.30 -9.16
C THR A 19 -11.05 14.49 -7.67
N VAL A 20 -12.25 14.80 -7.28
CA VAL A 20 -12.56 14.99 -5.88
C VAL A 20 -12.31 13.72 -5.10
N GLN A 21 -12.70 12.58 -5.64
CA GLN A 21 -12.49 11.33 -4.95
C GLN A 21 -11.01 11.03 -4.79
N ALA A 22 -10.23 11.34 -5.79
CA ALA A 22 -8.81 11.09 -5.72
C ALA A 22 -8.17 11.87 -4.59
N ARG A 23 -8.71 13.04 -4.27
CA ARG A 23 -8.15 13.84 -3.22
C ARG A 23 -8.60 13.46 -1.83
N GLU A 24 -9.49 12.50 -1.72
CA GLU A 24 -9.96 12.08 -0.42
C GLU A 24 -9.06 11.10 0.29
N LEU A 25 -7.86 10.90 -0.21
CA LEU A 25 -6.91 10.04 0.45
C LEU A 25 -6.54 10.70 1.78
N ARG A 26 -6.85 10.03 2.87
CA ARG A 26 -6.67 10.59 4.18
C ARG A 26 -5.27 10.42 4.71
N GLU A 27 -4.91 11.24 5.69
CA GLU A 27 -3.60 11.13 6.32
C GLU A 27 -3.44 9.75 6.95
N GLY A 28 -4.52 9.20 7.50
CA GLY A 28 -4.46 7.88 8.07
C GLY A 28 -4.11 6.82 7.05
N ASP A 29 -4.61 6.97 5.81
CA ASP A 29 -4.28 6.04 4.76
C ASP A 29 -2.82 6.16 4.38
N LYS A 30 -2.30 7.38 4.30
CA LYS A 30 -0.91 7.58 3.97
C LYS A 30 -0.01 7.01 5.05
N TYR A 31 -0.39 7.21 6.30
CA TYR A 31 0.39 6.68 7.41
C TYR A 31 0.43 5.17 7.36
N MET A 32 -0.71 4.54 7.15
CA MET A 32 -0.78 3.10 7.11
C MET A 32 0.03 2.54 5.94
N CYS A 33 -0.07 3.17 4.78
CA CYS A 33 0.68 2.70 3.61
C CYS A 33 2.17 2.91 3.80
N SER A 34 2.58 4.01 4.43
CA SER A 34 3.98 4.27 4.69
C SER A 34 4.52 3.26 5.70
N TRP A 35 3.75 3.01 6.75
CA TRP A 35 4.15 2.05 7.76
C TRP A 35 4.27 0.64 7.14
N GLY A 36 3.29 0.27 6.32
CA GLY A 36 3.32 -1.02 5.67
C GLY A 36 4.48 -1.15 4.71
N ALA A 37 4.80 -0.07 4.00
CA ALA A 37 5.92 -0.09 3.07
C ALA A 37 7.23 -0.33 3.82
N GLY A 38 7.39 0.29 4.98
CA GLY A 38 8.57 0.06 5.80
C GLY A 38 8.66 -1.38 6.27
N THR A 39 7.51 -1.94 6.63
CA THR A 39 7.46 -3.32 7.07
C THR A 39 7.82 -4.26 5.91
N ALA A 40 7.32 -3.98 4.72
CA ALA A 40 7.62 -4.80 3.55
C ALA A 40 9.12 -4.75 3.23
N ALA A 41 9.70 -3.55 3.32
CA ALA A 41 11.13 -3.40 3.07
C ALA A 41 11.93 -4.21 4.10
N ARG A 42 11.52 -4.18 5.35
CA ARG A 42 12.22 -4.92 6.39
C ARG A 42 12.09 -6.43 6.15
N ALA A 43 10.91 -6.89 5.76
CA ALA A 43 10.71 -8.30 5.47
C ALA A 43 11.59 -8.74 4.30
N GLN A 44 11.69 -7.88 3.28
CA GLN A 44 12.51 -8.19 2.12
C GLN A 44 13.99 -8.27 2.53
N GLU A 45 14.41 -7.38 3.40
CA GLU A 45 15.77 -7.37 3.88
C GLU A 45 16.07 -8.69 4.59
N LEU A 46 15.18 -9.15 5.44
CA LEU A 46 15.35 -10.41 6.14
C LEU A 46 15.40 -11.57 5.16
N LYS A 47 14.51 -11.56 4.17
CA LYS A 47 14.46 -12.61 3.18
C LYS A 47 15.76 -12.68 2.39
N LEU A 48 16.25 -11.54 1.94
CA LEU A 48 17.47 -11.52 1.15
C LEU A 48 18.71 -11.91 1.97
N SER A 49 18.61 -11.73 3.28
CA SER A 49 19.70 -12.10 4.18
C SER A 49 19.67 -13.57 4.56
N GLY A 50 18.71 -14.30 4.05
CA GLY A 50 18.65 -15.73 4.35
C GLY A 50 17.89 -16.11 5.60
N VAL A 51 17.19 -15.16 6.21
CA VAL A 51 16.38 -15.46 7.39
C VAL A 51 15.13 -16.20 6.92
N SER A 52 14.81 -17.32 7.56
CA SER A 52 13.66 -18.10 7.16
C SER A 52 12.36 -17.37 7.52
N LEU A 53 11.26 -17.76 6.86
CA LEU A 53 9.97 -17.20 7.18
C LEU A 53 9.63 -17.45 8.64
N TYR A 54 9.93 -18.65 9.12
CA TYR A 54 9.62 -18.98 10.51
C TYR A 54 10.36 -18.01 11.45
N ALA A 55 11.65 -17.81 11.23
CA ALA A 55 12.42 -16.90 12.07
C ALA A 55 11.95 -15.46 11.94
N ALA A 56 11.56 -15.06 10.73
CA ALA A 56 11.05 -13.72 10.52
C ALA A 56 9.76 -13.50 11.31
N ARG A 57 8.88 -14.50 11.31
CA ARG A 57 7.65 -14.41 12.07
C ARG A 57 7.93 -14.27 13.56
N GLN A 58 8.91 -15.03 14.05
CA GLN A 58 9.25 -14.95 15.46
C GLN A 58 9.71 -13.55 15.83
N LYS A 59 10.52 -12.95 14.97
CA LYS A 59 10.99 -11.59 15.22
C LYS A 59 9.83 -10.61 15.26
N ILE A 60 8.91 -10.74 14.33
CA ILE A 60 7.76 -9.84 14.26
C ILE A 60 6.86 -10.01 15.48
N GLN A 61 6.66 -11.24 15.93
CA GLN A 61 5.77 -11.49 17.06
C GLN A 61 6.26 -10.88 18.35
N THR A 62 7.55 -10.62 18.46
CA THR A 62 8.08 -10.04 19.70
C THR A 62 8.01 -8.52 19.72
N ILE A 63 7.62 -7.91 18.59
CA ILE A 63 7.53 -6.47 18.55
C ILE A 63 6.25 -5.99 19.19
N LYS A 64 6.35 -4.94 19.99
CA LYS A 64 5.17 -4.35 20.60
C LYS A 64 4.69 -3.24 19.68
N PHE A 65 3.50 -3.42 19.16
CA PHE A 65 2.95 -2.45 18.23
C PHE A 65 2.01 -1.50 18.95
N ASN A 66 1.98 -0.26 18.51
CA ASN A 66 1.13 0.75 19.12
C ASN A 66 -0.35 0.52 18.86
N LYS A 67 -0.68 -0.09 17.73
CA LYS A 67 -2.07 -0.31 17.36
C LYS A 67 -2.31 -1.76 16.99
N PRO A 68 -3.50 -2.27 17.31
CA PRO A 68 -3.80 -3.68 17.03
C PRO A 68 -3.64 -4.09 15.59
N TRP A 69 -4.03 -3.22 14.66
CA TRP A 69 -3.95 -3.58 13.25
C TRP A 69 -2.51 -3.75 12.76
N MET A 70 -1.56 -3.18 13.46
CA MET A 70 -0.17 -3.27 13.04
C MET A 70 0.37 -4.68 13.13
N HIS A 71 0.01 -5.41 14.18
CA HIS A 71 0.50 -6.77 14.33
C HIS A 71 0.01 -7.66 13.17
N MET A 72 -1.28 -7.62 12.90
CA MET A 72 -1.84 -8.43 11.83
C MET A 72 -1.30 -8.04 10.48
N MET A 73 -1.18 -6.74 10.25
CA MET A 73 -0.67 -6.26 8.99
C MET A 73 0.79 -6.66 8.79
N ALA A 74 1.59 -6.57 9.86
CA ALA A 74 2.99 -6.96 9.77
C ALA A 74 3.15 -8.43 9.44
N MET A 75 2.33 -9.29 10.06
CA MET A 75 2.40 -10.70 9.77
C MET A 75 1.99 -10.98 8.33
N GLY A 76 0.91 -10.37 7.88
CA GLY A 76 0.44 -10.57 6.51
C GLY A 76 1.45 -10.10 5.47
N ILE A 77 2.04 -8.93 5.71
CA ILE A 77 3.02 -8.38 4.78
C ILE A 77 4.26 -9.28 4.74
N THR A 78 4.69 -9.78 5.90
CA THR A 78 5.85 -10.65 5.95
C THR A 78 5.60 -11.93 5.16
N GLU A 79 4.43 -12.53 5.33
CA GLU A 79 4.10 -13.73 4.59
C GLU A 79 4.04 -13.46 3.09
N GLN A 80 3.44 -12.35 2.71
CA GLN A 80 3.34 -12.01 1.31
C GLN A 80 4.73 -11.76 0.70
N THR A 81 5.57 -11.07 1.44
CA THR A 81 6.91 -10.77 0.96
C THR A 81 7.73 -12.05 0.76
N TYR A 82 7.64 -12.98 1.71
CA TYR A 82 8.37 -14.22 1.58
C TYR A 82 7.81 -15.11 0.49
N GLY A 83 6.52 -15.00 0.21
CA GLY A 83 5.90 -15.78 -0.86
C GLY A 83 6.23 -15.25 -2.25
N SER A 84 6.73 -14.02 -2.32
CA SER A 84 7.07 -13.41 -3.59
C SER A 84 8.44 -13.91 -4.05
N ARG A 85 8.61 -14.02 -5.35
CA ARG A 85 9.90 -14.43 -5.91
C ARG A 85 10.80 -13.24 -6.18
N SER A 86 10.33 -12.04 -5.86
CA SER A 86 11.09 -10.83 -6.14
C SER A 86 12.37 -10.79 -5.32
N ARG A 87 13.45 -10.39 -5.96
CA ARG A 87 14.71 -10.19 -5.28
C ARG A 87 15.13 -8.74 -5.35
N LEU A 88 14.16 -7.87 -5.53
CA LEU A 88 14.44 -6.44 -5.56
C LEU A 88 14.97 -5.97 -4.23
N LYS A 89 15.71 -4.88 -4.26
CA LYS A 89 16.27 -4.31 -3.04
C LYS A 89 15.13 -3.82 -2.14
N PRO A 90 15.36 -3.82 -0.84
CA PRO A 90 14.31 -3.40 0.10
C PRO A 90 13.73 -2.02 -0.22
N GLU A 91 14.54 -1.09 -0.68
CA GLU A 91 14.03 0.23 -1.00
C GLU A 91 13.06 0.20 -2.19
N ALA A 92 13.35 -0.64 -3.18
CA ALA A 92 12.44 -0.79 -4.31
C ALA A 92 11.12 -1.42 -3.86
N ILE A 93 11.19 -2.36 -2.94
CA ILE A 93 10.00 -2.99 -2.38
C ILE A 93 9.19 -1.94 -1.61
N ARG A 94 9.87 -1.08 -0.84
CA ARG A 94 9.21 -0.03 -0.09
C ARG A 94 8.41 0.88 -1.01
N GLN A 95 9.03 1.36 -2.08
CA GLN A 95 8.37 2.27 -2.98
C GLN A 95 7.20 1.61 -3.71
N SER A 96 7.41 0.39 -4.16
CA SER A 96 6.37 -0.34 -4.87
C SER A 96 5.17 -0.59 -3.95
N PHE A 97 5.44 -1.02 -2.73
CA PHE A 97 4.36 -1.28 -1.78
C PHE A 97 3.58 0.00 -1.48
N TYR A 98 4.29 1.08 -1.26
CA TYR A 98 3.65 2.34 -0.92
C TYR A 98 2.71 2.78 -2.04
N GLN A 99 3.19 2.76 -3.28
CA GLN A 99 2.38 3.18 -4.40
C GLN A 99 1.18 2.27 -4.63
N GLU A 100 1.38 0.97 -4.52
CA GLU A 100 0.28 0.04 -4.70
C GLU A 100 -0.75 0.21 -3.58
N CYS A 101 -0.29 0.42 -2.37
CA CYS A 101 -1.17 0.61 -1.23
C CYS A 101 -2.03 1.85 -1.41
N LEU A 102 -1.44 2.96 -1.83
CA LEU A 102 -2.19 4.18 -2.04
C LEU A 102 -3.21 3.99 -3.16
N ARG A 103 -2.81 3.34 -4.23
CA ARG A 103 -3.70 3.09 -5.36
C ARG A 103 -4.91 2.28 -4.91
N TYR A 104 -4.66 1.28 -4.10
CA TYR A 104 -5.73 0.43 -3.59
C TYR A 104 -6.69 1.23 -2.72
N ARG A 105 -6.16 2.10 -1.85
CA ARG A 105 -7.01 2.90 -0.98
C ARG A 105 -7.89 3.86 -1.77
N VAL A 106 -7.32 4.47 -2.80
CA VAL A 106 -8.09 5.37 -3.64
C VAL A 106 -9.17 4.60 -4.38
N ALA A 107 -8.83 3.43 -4.91
CA ALA A 107 -9.77 2.64 -5.68
C ALA A 107 -10.96 2.17 -4.85
N ARG A 108 -10.77 2.00 -3.55
CA ARG A 108 -11.85 1.54 -2.70
C ARG A 108 -12.88 2.61 -2.42
N LYS A 109 -12.53 3.85 -2.63
CA LYS A 109 -13.47 4.94 -2.41
C LYS A 109 -14.45 5.01 -3.54
#